data_eaa2b704709f07fc71862d8c91569f1e
#
_entry.id   eaa2b704709f07fc71862d8c91569f1e
#
_cell.length_a   1.000
_cell.length_b   1.000
_cell.length_c   1.000
_cell.angle_alpha   90.00
_cell.angle_beta   90.00
_cell.angle_gamma   90.00
#
_symmetry.space_group_name_H-M   'P 1'
#
loop_
_entity.id
_entity.type
_entity.pdbx_description
1 polymer ?
#
loop_
_entity_poly.entity_id
_entity_poly.type
_entity_poly.pdbx_seq_one_letter_code
_entity_poly.pdbx_strand_id
1 'polypeptide(L)'
;GFDRLVALAVVQRSSTRPAILMLTMMGITAFLSMWMSNTAAVAIILPIALAILEKIPNSGKGHRAFSRAMVLGVAYCGTIGGIGSAIGTPANMLAMTFLSEFTGTELVFVDWFKYGLPVVLVMVPLIWLYLLLTFGVRKLDVDLGEAIRSEAGTRLTLTRAQKIIGVIFVIVVLLWLTETLHGIDAEIVALAGALALFFFGTIKAGDLNRINW
;
A
#
# COMPACT_ATOMS: atom_id res chain seq x y z
N GLY A 1 12.54 -2.89 1.97
CA GLY A 1 13.11 -1.68 2.15
C GLY A 1 12.36 -0.55 2.78
N PHE A 2 12.23 0.54 2.03
CA PHE A 2 11.55 1.77 2.48
C PHE A 2 10.07 1.55 2.79
N ASP A 3 9.38 0.85 1.95
CA ASP A 3 7.99 0.38 2.02
C ASP A 3 7.67 -0.33 3.35
N ARG A 4 8.53 -1.29 3.75
CA ARG A 4 8.39 -2.00 5.02
C ARG A 4 8.56 -1.05 6.21
N LEU A 5 9.47 -0.08 6.14
CA LEU A 5 9.65 0.91 7.21
C LEU A 5 8.43 1.82 7.34
N VAL A 6 7.86 2.28 6.22
CA VAL A 6 6.61 3.06 6.22
C VAL A 6 5.49 2.26 6.88
N ALA A 7 5.33 0.99 6.49
CA ALA A 7 4.32 0.11 7.07
C ALA A 7 4.50 -0.04 8.59
N LEU A 8 5.72 -0.35 9.06
CA LEU A 8 6.02 -0.48 10.49
C LEU A 8 5.82 0.83 11.25
N ALA A 9 6.18 1.99 10.68
CA ALA A 9 6.00 3.29 11.32
C ALA A 9 4.53 3.61 11.57
N VAL A 10 3.64 3.25 10.63
CA VAL A 10 2.20 3.45 10.78
C VAL A 10 1.62 2.46 11.78
N VAL A 11 2.05 1.19 11.73
CA VAL A 11 1.62 0.15 12.69
C VAL A 11 1.99 0.51 14.12
N GLN A 12 3.19 1.05 14.35
CA GLN A 12 3.62 1.53 15.69
C GLN A 12 2.71 2.58 16.29
N ARG A 13 2.10 3.40 15.44
CA ARG A 13 1.15 4.45 15.85
C ARG A 13 -0.30 3.99 15.84
N SER A 14 -0.55 2.73 15.45
CA SER A 14 -1.89 2.17 15.44
C SER A 14 -2.42 1.95 16.85
N SER A 15 -3.74 1.90 16.96
CA SER A 15 -4.42 1.53 18.21
C SER A 15 -4.20 0.05 18.52
N THR A 16 -4.16 -0.28 19.80
CA THR A 16 -4.05 -1.65 20.30
C THR A 16 -5.36 -2.46 20.14
N ARG A 17 -6.44 -1.82 19.67
CA ARG A 17 -7.74 -2.47 19.42
C ARG A 17 -7.68 -3.30 18.13
N PRO A 18 -8.11 -4.58 18.15
CA PRO A 18 -8.05 -5.47 16.99
C PRO A 18 -8.69 -4.89 15.72
N ALA A 19 -9.88 -4.29 15.88
CA ALA A 19 -10.63 -3.70 14.75
C ALA A 19 -9.87 -2.54 14.07
N ILE A 20 -9.23 -1.67 14.87
CA ILE A 20 -8.48 -0.51 14.35
C ILE A 20 -7.15 -0.99 13.73
N LEU A 21 -6.46 -1.93 14.37
CA LEU A 21 -5.26 -2.54 13.80
C LEU A 21 -5.54 -3.15 12.42
N MET A 22 -6.66 -3.89 12.31
CA MET A 22 -7.08 -4.47 11.03
C MET A 22 -7.30 -3.39 9.97
N LEU A 23 -8.02 -2.31 10.29
CA LEU A 23 -8.21 -1.18 9.38
C LEU A 23 -6.88 -0.53 8.98
N THR A 24 -5.96 -0.37 9.94
CA THR A 24 -4.62 0.18 9.68
C THR A 24 -3.86 -0.70 8.69
N MET A 25 -3.83 -2.03 8.90
CA MET A 25 -3.15 -2.96 7.98
C MET A 25 -3.79 -2.95 6.59
N MET A 26 -5.11 -2.94 6.51
CA MET A 26 -5.87 -2.83 5.26
C MET A 26 -5.58 -1.51 4.55
N GLY A 27 -5.59 -0.39 5.27
CA GLY A 27 -5.32 0.94 4.72
C GLY A 27 -3.89 1.09 4.19
N ILE A 28 -2.89 0.58 4.93
CA ILE A 28 -1.50 0.59 4.46
C ILE A 28 -1.35 -0.30 3.22
N THR A 29 -1.97 -1.47 3.20
CA THR A 29 -1.92 -2.37 2.04
C THR A 29 -2.51 -1.69 0.81
N ALA A 30 -3.70 -1.08 0.96
CA ALA A 30 -4.33 -0.33 -0.13
C ALA A 30 -3.45 0.84 -0.61
N PHE A 31 -2.89 1.61 0.32
CA PHE A 31 -2.00 2.71 -0.02
C PHE A 31 -0.75 2.26 -0.78
N LEU A 32 -0.07 1.21 -0.32
CA LEU A 32 1.10 0.68 -1.02
C LEU A 32 0.74 0.12 -2.40
N SER A 33 -0.41 -0.55 -2.50
CA SER A 33 -0.89 -1.13 -3.74
C SER A 33 -1.26 -0.08 -4.82
N MET A 34 -1.46 1.17 -4.46
CA MET A 34 -1.59 2.26 -5.43
C MET A 34 -0.28 2.54 -6.19
N TRP A 35 0.87 2.22 -5.61
CA TRP A 35 2.20 2.60 -6.12
C TRP A 35 3.06 1.43 -6.55
N MET A 36 2.62 0.20 -6.28
CA MET A 36 3.33 -1.03 -6.65
C MET A 36 2.32 -2.12 -6.99
N SER A 37 2.78 -3.26 -7.54
CA SER A 37 1.87 -4.36 -7.83
C SER A 37 1.13 -4.85 -6.57
N ASN A 38 -0.14 -5.25 -6.73
CA ASN A 38 -1.00 -5.76 -5.65
C ASN A 38 -0.32 -6.88 -4.87
N THR A 39 0.32 -7.80 -5.58
CA THR A 39 1.06 -8.92 -4.99
C THR A 39 2.24 -8.44 -4.13
N ALA A 40 2.99 -7.43 -4.59
CA ALA A 40 4.11 -6.88 -3.84
C ALA A 40 3.63 -6.19 -2.55
N ALA A 41 2.56 -5.40 -2.62
CA ALA A 41 1.98 -4.75 -1.44
C ALA A 41 1.54 -5.78 -0.39
N VAL A 42 0.83 -6.83 -0.81
CA VAL A 42 0.41 -7.94 0.07
C VAL A 42 1.62 -8.68 0.64
N ALA A 43 2.62 -8.99 -0.19
CA ALA A 43 3.83 -9.71 0.24
C ALA A 43 4.65 -8.95 1.29
N ILE A 44 4.56 -7.62 1.35
CA ILE A 44 5.21 -6.78 2.36
C ILE A 44 4.41 -6.78 3.67
N ILE A 45 3.09 -6.62 3.58
CA ILE A 45 2.24 -6.40 4.76
C ILE A 45 1.84 -7.72 5.43
N LEU A 46 1.59 -8.78 4.66
CA LEU A 46 1.14 -10.06 5.20
C LEU A 46 2.09 -10.66 6.24
N PRO A 47 3.42 -10.71 6.05
CA PRO A 47 4.34 -11.17 7.08
C PRO A 47 4.29 -10.35 8.38
N ILE A 48 4.10 -9.03 8.27
CA ILE A 48 3.97 -8.15 9.45
C ILE A 48 2.67 -8.49 10.21
N ALA A 49 1.56 -8.65 9.47
CA ALA A 49 0.29 -9.04 10.05
C ALA A 49 0.37 -10.41 10.75
N LEU A 50 0.99 -11.41 10.11
CA LEU A 50 1.16 -12.75 10.67
C LEU A 50 2.04 -12.72 11.93
N ALA A 51 3.16 -12.00 11.91
CA ALA A 51 4.04 -11.87 13.08
C ALA A 51 3.32 -11.24 14.30
N ILE A 52 2.42 -10.29 14.07
CA ILE A 52 1.57 -9.74 15.15
C ILE A 52 0.56 -10.79 15.62
N LEU A 53 -0.09 -11.50 14.70
CA LEU A 53 -1.08 -12.52 15.02
C LEU A 53 -0.48 -13.68 15.85
N GLU A 54 0.74 -14.11 15.57
CA GLU A 54 1.45 -15.15 16.31
C GLU A 54 1.71 -14.79 17.78
N LYS A 55 1.84 -13.50 18.08
CA LYS A 55 2.08 -13.00 19.44
C LYS A 55 0.82 -12.86 20.28
N ILE A 56 -0.35 -12.97 19.66
CA ILE A 56 -1.63 -12.95 20.38
C ILE A 56 -1.82 -14.32 21.04
N PRO A 57 -2.09 -14.37 22.35
CA PRO A 57 -2.40 -15.61 23.03
C PRO A 57 -3.50 -16.38 22.30
N ASN A 58 -3.28 -17.66 22.03
CA ASN A 58 -4.19 -18.51 21.24
C ASN A 58 -5.51 -18.74 21.97
N SER A 59 -6.39 -17.74 21.99
CA SER A 59 -7.61 -17.67 22.77
C SER A 59 -8.81 -18.32 22.07
N GLY A 60 -8.60 -19.39 21.29
CA GLY A 60 -9.69 -20.21 20.76
C GLY A 60 -10.36 -19.65 19.49
N LYS A 61 -11.70 -19.70 19.44
CA LYS A 61 -12.49 -19.37 18.22
C LYS A 61 -12.32 -17.89 17.79
N GLY A 62 -12.22 -16.96 18.73
CA GLY A 62 -12.07 -15.52 18.44
C GLY A 62 -10.74 -15.17 17.76
N HIS A 63 -9.64 -15.77 18.23
CA HIS A 63 -8.31 -15.56 17.63
C HIS A 63 -8.29 -16.04 16.17
N ARG A 64 -8.81 -17.25 15.89
CA ARG A 64 -8.88 -17.79 14.53
C ARG A 64 -9.75 -16.94 13.60
N ALA A 65 -10.87 -16.42 14.11
CA ALA A 65 -11.75 -15.54 13.35
C ALA A 65 -11.04 -14.23 12.99
N PHE A 66 -10.35 -13.61 13.95
CA PHE A 66 -9.57 -12.39 13.73
C PHE A 66 -8.43 -12.61 12.73
N SER A 67 -7.67 -13.70 12.87
CA SER A 67 -6.58 -14.03 11.95
C SER A 67 -7.08 -14.19 10.51
N ARG A 68 -8.21 -14.88 10.31
CA ARG A 68 -8.83 -15.02 8.98
C ARG A 68 -9.28 -13.66 8.43
N ALA A 69 -9.94 -12.83 9.24
CA ALA A 69 -10.39 -11.51 8.83
C ALA A 69 -9.21 -10.61 8.45
N MET A 70 -8.11 -10.65 9.21
CA MET A 70 -6.90 -9.87 8.94
C MET A 70 -6.27 -10.27 7.60
N VAL A 71 -6.04 -11.57 7.37
CA VAL A 71 -5.44 -12.08 6.13
C VAL A 71 -6.30 -11.75 4.91
N LEU A 72 -7.62 -11.98 5.00
CA LEU A 72 -8.55 -11.62 3.93
C LEU A 72 -8.60 -10.11 3.70
N GLY A 73 -8.60 -9.31 4.77
CA GLY A 73 -8.59 -7.86 4.68
C GLY A 73 -7.36 -7.31 3.95
N VAL A 74 -6.17 -7.81 4.28
CA VAL A 74 -4.92 -7.47 3.59
C VAL A 74 -4.99 -7.87 2.11
N ALA A 75 -5.46 -9.10 1.80
CA ALA A 75 -5.54 -9.59 0.42
C ALA A 75 -6.52 -8.75 -0.42
N TYR A 76 -7.73 -8.49 0.08
CA TYR A 76 -8.72 -7.65 -0.63
C TYR A 76 -8.24 -6.22 -0.82
N CYS A 77 -7.62 -5.63 0.20
CA CYS A 77 -7.10 -4.27 0.11
C CYS A 77 -5.89 -4.14 -0.82
N GLY A 78 -5.12 -5.21 -1.02
CA GLY A 78 -4.12 -5.28 -2.09
C GLY A 78 -4.74 -5.09 -3.47
N THR A 79 -5.85 -5.78 -3.75
CA THR A 79 -6.55 -5.66 -5.04
C THR A 79 -7.26 -4.30 -5.20
N ILE A 80 -7.99 -3.88 -4.16
CA ILE A 80 -8.75 -2.63 -4.20
C ILE A 80 -7.82 -1.42 -4.30
N GLY A 81 -6.71 -1.42 -3.54
CA GLY A 81 -5.74 -0.33 -3.58
C GLY A 81 -5.19 -0.08 -4.98
N GLY A 82 -4.94 -1.15 -5.74
CA GLY A 82 -4.45 -1.04 -7.11
C GLY A 82 -5.36 -0.24 -8.05
N ILE A 83 -6.65 -0.10 -7.74
CA ILE A 83 -7.58 0.73 -8.52
C ILE A 83 -7.30 2.23 -8.32
N GLY A 84 -6.71 2.60 -7.19
CA GLY A 84 -6.62 3.99 -6.74
C GLY A 84 -5.69 4.90 -7.55
N SER A 85 -4.76 4.35 -8.33
CA SER A 85 -3.90 5.14 -9.23
C SER A 85 -3.75 4.48 -10.59
N ALA A 86 -3.38 5.24 -11.60
CA ALA A 86 -3.19 4.73 -12.96
C ALA A 86 -2.17 3.58 -13.02
N ILE A 87 -1.12 3.64 -12.22
CA ILE A 87 0.00 2.67 -12.21
C ILE A 87 -0.19 1.51 -11.23
N GLY A 88 -1.23 1.52 -10.39
CA GLY A 88 -1.43 0.48 -9.37
C GLY A 88 -1.68 -0.91 -9.95
N THR A 89 -2.27 -0.98 -11.15
CA THR A 89 -2.42 -2.22 -11.92
C THR A 89 -2.40 -1.94 -13.42
N PRO A 90 -1.83 -2.83 -14.25
CA PRO A 90 -1.82 -2.67 -15.72
C PRO A 90 -3.21 -2.51 -16.34
N ALA A 91 -4.24 -3.09 -15.72
CA ALA A 91 -5.62 -2.97 -16.18
C ALA A 91 -6.13 -1.51 -16.19
N ASN A 92 -5.63 -0.65 -15.29
CA ASN A 92 -6.01 0.75 -15.25
C ASN A 92 -5.50 1.50 -16.48
N MET A 93 -4.24 1.27 -16.86
CA MET A 93 -3.65 1.87 -18.05
C MET A 93 -4.39 1.45 -19.32
N LEU A 94 -4.72 0.15 -19.44
CA LEU A 94 -5.54 -0.35 -20.56
C LEU A 94 -6.92 0.32 -20.58
N ALA A 95 -7.57 0.46 -19.43
CA ALA A 95 -8.87 1.14 -19.34
C ALA A 95 -8.78 2.62 -19.75
N MET A 96 -7.71 3.32 -19.35
CA MET A 96 -7.46 4.70 -19.76
C MET A 96 -7.28 4.80 -21.28
N THR A 97 -6.48 3.91 -21.88
CA THR A 97 -6.26 3.87 -23.33
C THR A 97 -7.58 3.66 -24.07
N PHE A 98 -8.37 2.66 -23.70
CA PHE A 98 -9.67 2.43 -24.32
C PHE A 98 -10.64 3.60 -24.15
N LEU A 99 -10.70 4.19 -22.95
CA LEU A 99 -11.54 5.36 -22.72
C LEU A 99 -11.11 6.54 -23.59
N SER A 100 -9.81 6.78 -23.75
CA SER A 100 -9.28 7.84 -24.61
C SER A 100 -9.65 7.60 -26.08
N GLU A 101 -9.53 6.36 -26.56
CA GLU A 101 -9.93 5.99 -27.92
C GLU A 101 -11.44 6.20 -28.17
N PHE A 102 -12.30 5.81 -27.21
CA PHE A 102 -13.75 5.96 -27.34
C PHE A 102 -14.23 7.40 -27.21
N THR A 103 -13.62 8.19 -26.33
CA THR A 103 -14.07 9.55 -26.04
C THR A 103 -13.37 10.61 -26.88
N GLY A 104 -12.25 10.27 -27.52
CA GLY A 104 -11.37 11.22 -28.22
C GLY A 104 -10.66 12.21 -27.27
N THR A 105 -10.68 11.94 -25.96
CA THR A 105 -10.07 12.80 -24.95
C THR A 105 -8.92 12.05 -24.28
N GLU A 106 -7.72 12.61 -24.31
CA GLU A 106 -6.59 12.06 -23.60
C GLU A 106 -6.81 12.15 -22.09
N LEU A 107 -6.72 11.00 -21.41
CA LEU A 107 -6.81 10.90 -19.96
C LEU A 107 -5.40 10.90 -19.37
N VAL A 108 -5.13 11.85 -18.50
CA VAL A 108 -3.86 11.96 -17.78
C VAL A 108 -3.93 11.27 -16.42
N PHE A 109 -2.76 11.07 -15.78
CA PHE A 109 -2.66 10.37 -14.50
C PHE A 109 -3.65 10.90 -13.44
N VAL A 110 -3.77 12.22 -13.32
CA VAL A 110 -4.64 12.86 -12.33
C VAL A 110 -6.13 12.59 -12.58
N ASP A 111 -6.54 12.38 -13.81
CA ASP A 111 -7.94 12.09 -14.12
C ASP A 111 -8.35 10.72 -13.60
N TRP A 112 -7.48 9.70 -13.77
CA TRP A 112 -7.72 8.40 -13.15
C TRP A 112 -7.78 8.50 -11.63
N PHE A 113 -6.87 9.27 -11.03
CA PHE A 113 -6.81 9.43 -9.57
C PHE A 113 -8.09 10.06 -9.00
N LYS A 114 -8.73 10.99 -9.71
CA LYS A 114 -10.01 11.60 -9.30
C LYS A 114 -11.14 10.57 -9.15
N TYR A 115 -11.12 9.51 -9.96
CA TYR A 115 -12.13 8.45 -9.91
C TYR A 115 -11.71 7.26 -9.07
N GLY A 116 -10.48 6.81 -9.20
CA GLY A 116 -9.96 5.63 -8.52
C GLY A 116 -9.82 5.80 -7.01
N LEU A 117 -9.29 6.94 -6.57
CA LEU A 117 -9.09 7.20 -5.14
C LEU A 117 -10.39 7.20 -4.32
N PRO A 118 -11.49 7.87 -4.74
CA PRO A 118 -12.76 7.79 -4.02
C PRO A 118 -13.29 6.35 -3.90
N VAL A 119 -13.13 5.52 -4.95
CA VAL A 119 -13.51 4.10 -4.89
C VAL A 119 -12.74 3.38 -3.79
N VAL A 120 -11.42 3.56 -3.70
CA VAL A 120 -10.59 2.95 -2.65
C VAL A 120 -11.03 3.43 -1.26
N LEU A 121 -11.24 4.76 -1.10
CA LEU A 121 -11.65 5.36 0.18
C LEU A 121 -13.00 4.86 0.68
N VAL A 122 -13.90 4.48 -0.20
CA VAL A 122 -15.21 3.90 0.14
C VAL A 122 -15.09 2.38 0.35
N MET A 123 -14.42 1.68 -0.55
CA MET A 123 -14.38 0.21 -0.54
C MET A 123 -13.58 -0.36 0.63
N VAL A 124 -12.47 0.28 1.01
CA VAL A 124 -11.65 -0.20 2.15
C VAL A 124 -12.45 -0.21 3.46
N PRO A 125 -13.13 0.88 3.88
CA PRO A 125 -14.00 0.85 5.06
C PRO A 125 -15.18 -0.11 4.93
N LEU A 126 -15.78 -0.25 3.74
CA LEU A 126 -16.90 -1.17 3.53
C LEU A 126 -16.47 -2.63 3.74
N ILE A 127 -15.35 -3.04 3.15
CA ILE A 127 -14.81 -4.40 3.34
C ILE A 127 -14.36 -4.61 4.78
N TRP A 128 -13.73 -3.61 5.38
CA TRP A 128 -13.40 -3.66 6.80
C TRP A 128 -14.64 -3.91 7.67
N LEU A 129 -15.70 -3.14 7.45
CA LEU A 129 -16.96 -3.31 8.19
C LEU A 129 -17.59 -4.69 7.94
N TYR A 130 -17.61 -5.15 6.68
CA TYR A 130 -18.09 -6.46 6.31
C TYR A 130 -17.33 -7.58 7.06
N LEU A 131 -16.00 -7.51 7.07
CA LEU A 131 -15.17 -8.50 7.78
C LEU A 131 -15.35 -8.43 9.29
N LEU A 132 -15.49 -7.24 9.87
CA LEU A 132 -15.78 -7.07 11.30
C LEU A 132 -17.07 -7.75 11.70
N LEU A 133 -18.12 -7.60 10.89
CA LEU A 133 -19.45 -8.15 11.18
C LEU A 133 -19.46 -9.67 10.96
N THR A 134 -18.90 -10.14 9.85
CA THR A 134 -18.89 -11.56 9.46
C THR A 134 -18.06 -12.42 10.42
N PHE A 135 -16.89 -11.94 10.84
CA PHE A 135 -16.00 -12.67 11.73
C PHE A 135 -16.15 -12.31 13.20
N GLY A 136 -17.04 -11.37 13.54
CA GLY A 136 -17.29 -10.98 14.93
C GLY A 136 -16.08 -10.38 15.66
N VAL A 137 -15.17 -9.75 14.94
CA VAL A 137 -13.91 -9.18 15.47
C VAL A 137 -14.15 -8.17 16.59
N ARG A 138 -15.29 -7.46 16.57
CA ARG A 138 -15.67 -6.47 17.62
C ARG A 138 -15.82 -7.09 19.02
N LYS A 139 -16.03 -8.41 19.11
CA LYS A 139 -16.18 -9.14 20.38
C LYS A 139 -14.83 -9.61 20.95
N LEU A 140 -13.75 -9.38 20.24
CA LEU A 140 -12.41 -9.76 20.68
C LEU A 140 -11.85 -8.64 21.58
N ASP A 141 -11.89 -8.87 22.87
CA ASP A 141 -11.29 -7.97 23.86
C ASP A 141 -9.86 -8.45 24.20
N VAL A 142 -8.92 -8.08 23.34
CA VAL A 142 -7.49 -8.38 23.50
C VAL A 142 -6.70 -7.10 23.28
N ASP A 143 -5.81 -6.79 24.21
CA ASP A 143 -4.84 -5.71 24.02
C ASP A 143 -3.65 -6.22 23.19
N LEU A 144 -3.50 -5.61 22.02
CA LEU A 144 -2.42 -5.93 21.07
C LEU A 144 -1.15 -5.09 21.30
N GLY A 145 -1.11 -4.28 22.36
CA GLY A 145 -0.01 -3.34 22.61
C GLY A 145 1.35 -3.98 22.67
N GLU A 146 1.49 -5.13 23.35
CA GLU A 146 2.75 -5.86 23.42
C GLU A 146 3.15 -6.48 22.07
N ALA A 147 2.20 -7.07 21.36
CA ALA A 147 2.43 -7.65 20.04
C ALA A 147 2.91 -6.60 19.03
N ILE A 148 2.27 -5.43 19.04
CA ILE A 148 2.65 -4.30 18.17
C ILE A 148 4.04 -3.77 18.55
N ARG A 149 4.30 -3.52 19.85
CA ARG A 149 5.59 -2.99 20.33
C ARG A 149 6.75 -3.93 20.04
N SER A 150 6.57 -5.22 20.20
CA SER A 150 7.61 -6.22 19.99
C SER A 150 7.97 -6.39 18.51
N GLU A 151 7.01 -6.26 17.59
CA GLU A 151 7.29 -6.26 16.14
C GLU A 151 7.89 -4.93 15.68
N ALA A 152 7.46 -3.86 16.30
CA ALA A 152 7.86 -2.49 16.01
C ALA A 152 9.11 -2.01 16.80
N GLY A 153 9.62 -2.79 17.71
CA GLY A 153 10.69 -2.41 18.67
C GLY A 153 12.07 -2.11 18.08
N THR A 154 12.22 -2.21 16.76
CA THR A 154 13.40 -1.72 16.06
C THR A 154 13.28 -0.22 15.85
N ARG A 155 14.21 0.57 16.36
CA ARG A 155 14.30 2.00 16.04
C ARG A 155 14.27 2.15 14.52
N LEU A 156 13.19 2.74 13.99
CA LEU A 156 13.03 3.01 12.57
C LEU A 156 13.94 4.17 12.16
N THR A 157 15.22 3.89 12.00
CA THR A 157 16.19 4.87 11.49
C THR A 157 16.27 4.70 9.99
N LEU A 158 15.79 5.72 9.26
CA LEU A 158 15.91 5.77 7.81
C LEU A 158 17.39 5.91 7.42
N THR A 159 17.89 4.98 6.64
CA THR A 159 19.21 5.11 6.01
C THR A 159 19.22 6.26 5.02
N ARG A 160 20.41 6.77 4.67
CA ARG A 160 20.56 7.83 3.66
C ARG A 160 19.90 7.44 2.34
N ALA A 161 20.11 6.20 1.88
CA ALA A 161 19.49 5.70 0.65
C ALA A 161 17.95 5.70 0.72
N GLN A 162 17.36 5.27 1.84
CA GLN A 162 15.91 5.28 2.02
C GLN A 162 15.32 6.70 2.04
N LYS A 163 16.03 7.67 2.60
CA LYS A 163 15.62 9.09 2.54
C LYS A 163 15.62 9.61 1.10
N ILE A 164 16.66 9.30 0.33
CA ILE A 164 16.75 9.69 -1.08
C ILE A 164 15.60 9.06 -1.89
N ILE A 165 15.35 7.76 -1.71
CA ILE A 165 14.23 7.06 -2.37
C ILE A 165 12.90 7.74 -2.01
N GLY A 166 12.68 8.04 -0.74
CA GLY A 166 11.45 8.72 -0.29
C GLY A 166 11.27 10.10 -0.90
N VAL A 167 12.34 10.90 -0.98
CA VAL A 167 12.29 12.24 -1.59
C VAL A 167 12.01 12.13 -3.10
N ILE A 168 12.72 11.27 -3.82
CA ILE A 168 12.49 11.07 -5.25
C ILE A 168 11.05 10.59 -5.49
N PHE A 169 10.55 9.63 -4.70
CA PHE A 169 9.18 9.16 -4.80
C PHE A 169 8.16 10.29 -4.63
N VAL A 170 8.32 11.14 -3.60
CA VAL A 170 7.42 12.28 -3.38
C VAL A 170 7.47 13.25 -4.56
N ILE A 171 8.66 13.55 -5.10
CA ILE A 171 8.80 14.43 -6.26
C ILE A 171 8.08 13.84 -7.49
N VAL A 172 8.28 12.57 -7.78
CA VAL A 172 7.62 11.88 -8.91
C VAL A 172 6.11 11.93 -8.77
N VAL A 173 5.57 11.62 -7.57
CA VAL A 173 4.13 11.69 -7.31
C VAL A 173 3.59 13.10 -7.50
N LEU A 174 4.29 14.12 -6.99
CA LEU A 174 3.89 15.52 -7.18
C LEU A 174 3.88 15.92 -8.65
N LEU A 175 4.88 15.49 -9.43
CA LEU A 175 4.92 15.75 -10.86
C LEU A 175 3.75 15.05 -11.58
N TRP A 176 3.41 13.81 -11.26
CA TRP A 176 2.23 13.15 -11.83
C TRP A 176 0.92 13.86 -11.50
N LEU A 177 0.77 14.35 -10.26
CA LEU A 177 -0.44 15.08 -9.87
C LEU A 177 -0.53 16.48 -10.49
N THR A 178 0.58 17.03 -10.94
CA THR A 178 0.67 18.35 -11.58
C THR A 178 0.92 18.28 -13.09
N GLU A 179 0.77 17.10 -13.71
CA GLU A 179 0.98 16.86 -15.13
C GLU A 179 0.29 17.89 -16.03
N THR A 180 -0.95 18.26 -15.70
CA THR A 180 -1.73 19.29 -16.42
C THR A 180 -1.11 20.71 -16.36
N LEU A 181 -0.20 20.99 -15.42
CA LEU A 181 0.44 22.29 -15.28
C LEU A 181 1.73 22.43 -16.10
N HIS A 182 2.48 21.33 -16.23
CA HIS A 182 3.80 21.34 -16.91
C HIS A 182 3.81 20.57 -18.24
N GLY A 183 2.79 19.79 -18.54
CA GLY A 183 2.65 19.05 -19.81
C GLY A 183 3.73 18.00 -20.06
N ILE A 184 4.38 17.46 -19.01
CA ILE A 184 5.36 16.38 -19.13
C ILE A 184 4.63 15.07 -18.86
N ASP A 185 4.66 14.15 -19.80
CA ASP A 185 3.98 12.86 -19.72
C ASP A 185 4.44 12.04 -18.52
N ALA A 186 3.52 11.26 -17.94
CA ALA A 186 3.78 10.46 -16.74
C ALA A 186 4.94 9.47 -16.94
N GLU A 187 5.11 8.92 -18.14
CA GLU A 187 6.18 8.00 -18.52
C GLU A 187 7.56 8.66 -18.45
N ILE A 188 7.66 9.93 -18.90
CA ILE A 188 8.91 10.70 -18.87
C ILE A 188 9.30 10.97 -17.40
N VAL A 189 8.32 11.35 -16.58
CA VAL A 189 8.52 11.57 -15.14
C VAL A 189 8.99 10.29 -14.45
N ALA A 190 8.36 9.14 -14.77
CA ALA A 190 8.77 7.84 -14.22
C ALA A 190 10.19 7.47 -14.60
N LEU A 191 10.56 7.66 -15.88
CA LEU A 191 11.91 7.39 -16.39
C LEU A 191 12.95 8.30 -15.70
N ALA A 192 12.65 9.60 -15.57
CA ALA A 192 13.51 10.56 -14.88
C ALA A 192 13.71 10.18 -13.40
N GLY A 193 12.65 9.75 -12.72
CA GLY A 193 12.71 9.24 -11.35
C GLY A 193 13.60 8.01 -11.22
N ALA A 194 13.46 7.05 -12.14
CA ALA A 194 14.29 5.85 -12.18
C ALA A 194 15.78 6.20 -12.42
N LEU A 195 16.07 7.08 -13.37
CA LEU A 195 17.44 7.56 -13.64
C LEU A 195 18.04 8.30 -12.44
N ALA A 196 17.24 9.11 -11.74
CA ALA A 196 17.69 9.78 -10.51
C ALA A 196 18.10 8.77 -9.42
N LEU A 197 17.40 7.65 -9.26
CA LEU A 197 17.78 6.60 -8.31
C LEU A 197 19.13 5.97 -8.63
N PHE A 198 19.46 5.79 -9.93
CA PHE A 198 20.79 5.35 -10.38
C PHE A 198 21.84 6.42 -10.14
N PHE A 199 21.56 7.67 -10.49
CA PHE A 199 22.49 8.79 -10.32
C PHE A 199 22.92 8.97 -8.86
N PHE A 200 21.99 8.85 -7.93
CA PHE A 200 22.27 8.93 -6.48
C PHE A 200 22.83 7.61 -5.90
N GLY A 201 23.05 6.58 -6.72
CA GLY A 201 23.65 5.32 -6.30
C GLY A 201 22.79 4.49 -5.33
N THR A 202 21.48 4.76 -5.31
CA THR A 202 20.52 4.02 -4.46
C THR A 202 20.14 2.68 -5.05
N ILE A 203 20.24 2.55 -6.38
CA ILE A 203 20.05 1.33 -7.17
C ILE A 203 21.34 1.07 -7.96
N LYS A 204 21.79 -0.18 -7.99
CA LYS A 204 22.95 -0.62 -8.78
C LYS A 204 22.48 -1.43 -9.98
N ALA A 205 23.29 -1.46 -11.05
CA ALA A 205 22.98 -2.24 -12.25
C ALA A 205 22.67 -3.73 -11.93
N GLY A 206 23.34 -4.32 -10.94
CA GLY A 206 23.06 -5.69 -10.48
C GLY A 206 21.67 -5.89 -9.85
N ASP A 207 21.02 -4.83 -9.39
CA ASP A 207 19.67 -4.91 -8.81
C ASP A 207 18.61 -5.06 -9.91
N LEU A 208 18.91 -4.65 -11.16
CA LEU A 208 18.03 -4.84 -12.32
C LEU A 208 17.73 -6.31 -12.59
N ASN A 209 18.68 -7.21 -12.31
CA ASN A 209 18.50 -8.65 -12.48
C ASN A 209 17.48 -9.25 -11.48
N ARG A 210 17.08 -8.49 -10.47
CA ARG A 210 16.07 -8.90 -9.48
C ARG A 210 14.66 -8.43 -9.82
N ILE A 211 14.54 -7.60 -10.87
CA ILE A 211 13.24 -7.17 -11.37
C ILE A 211 12.63 -8.34 -12.15
N ASN A 212 11.42 -8.73 -11.78
CA ASN A 212 10.64 -9.71 -12.51
C ASN A 212 9.97 -8.99 -13.69
N TRP A 213 10.60 -9.11 -14.88
CA TRP A 213 10.12 -8.49 -16.12
C TRP A 213 8.88 -9.17 -16.67
#